data_d3c5fa83b308064b6788c06e16c8168c
#
_entry.id   d3c5fa83b308064b6788c06e16c8168c
#
_cell.length_a   1.000
_cell.length_b   1.000
_cell.length_c   1.000
_cell.angle_alpha   90.00
_cell.angle_beta   90.00
_cell.angle_gamma   90.00
#
_symmetry.space_group_name_H-M   'P 1'
#
loop_
_entity.id
_entity.type
_entity.pdbx_description
1 polymer ?
#
loop_
_entity_poly.entity_id
_entity_poly.type
_entity_poly.pdbx_seq_one_letter_code
_entity_poly.pdbx_strand_id
1 'polypeptide(L)'
;MSVPFSIENAILCEHLVPGLNNKQTLINLYAGNILVKEFPAQIPIAIYIELKPKIFGTIPLDLKLYVGRKEAMAGVAEAKFEEGKLAVVAIPTGLILFEKTTTLKITLSSGKEKPVTVIQKQVLLNPDLVG
;
A
#
# COMPACT_ATOMS: atom_id res chain seq x y z
N MET A 1 12.04 4.07 19.53
CA MET A 1 11.14 2.97 19.79
C MET A 1 10.94 2.16 18.52
N SER A 2 10.94 0.85 18.64
CA SER A 2 10.72 -0.01 17.50
C SER A 2 9.23 -0.17 17.22
N VAL A 3 8.87 -0.26 15.95
CA VAL A 3 7.49 -0.56 15.56
C VAL A 3 7.13 -1.99 15.96
N PRO A 4 5.84 -2.28 16.23
CA PRO A 4 5.42 -3.59 16.73
C PRO A 4 5.32 -4.67 15.66
N PHE A 5 5.86 -4.44 14.48
CA PHE A 5 5.82 -5.38 13.37
C PHE A 5 7.01 -5.20 12.44
N SER A 6 7.29 -6.22 11.63
CA SER A 6 8.18 -6.09 10.48
C SER A 6 7.39 -6.37 9.20
N ILE A 7 7.85 -5.78 8.08
CA ILE A 7 7.19 -5.92 6.80
C ILE A 7 7.71 -7.19 6.11
N GLU A 8 6.84 -8.16 5.87
CA GLU A 8 7.21 -9.38 5.14
C GLU A 8 7.00 -9.20 3.64
N ASN A 9 5.85 -8.63 3.25
CA ASN A 9 5.54 -8.31 1.86
C ASN A 9 4.74 -7.03 1.80
N ALA A 10 5.00 -6.23 0.76
CA ALA A 10 4.21 -5.04 0.48
C ALA A 10 4.09 -4.92 -1.03
N ILE A 11 2.86 -5.04 -1.53
CA ILE A 11 2.58 -5.12 -2.96
C ILE A 11 1.56 -4.07 -3.36
N LEU A 12 1.85 -3.37 -4.45
CA LEU A 12 0.96 -2.42 -5.07
C LEU A 12 0.45 -3.03 -6.37
N CYS A 13 -0.87 -3.01 -6.56
CA CYS A 13 -1.49 -3.58 -7.75
C CYS A 13 -2.71 -2.74 -8.17
N GLU A 14 -3.29 -3.08 -9.32
CA GLU A 14 -4.48 -2.38 -9.80
C GLU A 14 -5.74 -2.84 -9.06
N HIS A 15 -5.87 -4.16 -8.88
CA HIS A 15 -7.06 -4.73 -8.26
C HIS A 15 -6.67 -5.84 -7.28
N LEU A 16 -7.47 -5.94 -6.24
CA LEU A 16 -7.32 -6.96 -5.21
C LEU A 16 -8.67 -7.61 -5.01
N VAL A 17 -8.73 -8.94 -5.23
CA VAL A 17 -9.98 -9.69 -5.16
C VAL A 17 -9.87 -10.74 -4.05
N PRO A 18 -10.66 -10.61 -2.97
CA PRO A 18 -10.68 -11.63 -1.93
C PRO A 18 -11.24 -12.95 -2.44
N GLY A 19 -10.61 -14.03 -2.06
CA GLY A 19 -11.06 -15.39 -2.37
C GLY A 19 -11.47 -16.15 -1.13
N LEU A 20 -11.75 -17.43 -1.29
CA LEU A 20 -12.10 -18.31 -0.17
C LEU A 20 -10.84 -18.67 0.62
N ASN A 21 -11.03 -18.99 1.91
CA ASN A 21 -9.98 -19.49 2.80
C ASN A 21 -8.79 -18.54 2.93
N ASN A 22 -9.07 -17.24 3.12
CA ASN A 22 -8.06 -16.19 3.30
C ASN A 22 -7.12 -16.00 2.10
N LYS A 23 -7.57 -16.39 0.92
CA LYS A 23 -6.81 -16.19 -0.31
C LYS A 23 -7.14 -14.82 -0.90
N GLN A 24 -6.15 -14.24 -1.57
CA GLN A 24 -6.31 -12.98 -2.29
C GLN A 24 -5.76 -13.15 -3.69
N THR A 25 -6.46 -12.57 -4.65
CA THR A 25 -5.96 -12.48 -6.02
C THR A 25 -5.53 -11.04 -6.27
N LEU A 26 -4.27 -10.87 -6.67
CA LEU A 26 -3.73 -9.57 -7.00
C LEU A 26 -3.60 -9.49 -8.52
N ILE A 27 -4.21 -8.45 -9.10
CA ILE A 27 -4.28 -8.29 -10.56
C ILE A 27 -3.43 -7.09 -10.96
N ASN A 28 -2.53 -7.30 -11.91
CA ASN A 28 -1.66 -6.28 -12.48
C ASN A 28 -0.84 -5.54 -11.43
N LEU A 29 0.21 -6.22 -10.96
CA LEU A 29 1.15 -5.62 -10.01
C LEU A 29 1.96 -4.52 -10.68
N TYR A 30 2.13 -3.41 -9.96
CA TYR A 30 3.03 -2.35 -10.39
C TYR A 30 4.46 -2.77 -10.05
N ALA A 31 5.11 -3.41 -10.99
CA ALA A 31 6.49 -3.86 -10.83
C ALA A 31 7.43 -2.69 -11.12
N GLY A 32 8.30 -2.38 -10.15
CA GLY A 32 9.21 -1.23 -10.28
C GLY A 32 8.46 0.10 -10.20
N ASN A 33 8.74 1.00 -11.13
CA ASN A 33 8.11 2.31 -11.18
C ASN A 33 6.69 2.24 -11.76
N ILE A 34 5.87 3.23 -11.42
CA ILE A 34 4.55 3.38 -12.02
C ILE A 34 4.71 4.21 -13.28
N LEU A 35 4.30 3.64 -14.42
CA LEU A 35 4.43 4.32 -15.71
C LEU A 35 3.05 4.79 -16.17
N VAL A 36 2.97 6.04 -16.62
CA VAL A 36 1.74 6.62 -17.18
C VAL A 36 2.02 7.16 -18.57
N LYS A 37 1.01 7.07 -19.43
CA LYS A 37 1.13 7.51 -20.82
C LYS A 37 1.10 9.02 -20.96
N GLU A 38 0.30 9.68 -20.11
CA GLU A 38 0.16 11.13 -20.11
C GLU A 38 -0.32 11.60 -18.75
N PHE A 39 -0.12 12.88 -18.43
CA PHE A 39 -0.69 13.52 -17.25
C PHE A 39 -1.77 14.50 -17.66
N PRO A 40 -2.81 14.71 -16.84
CA PRO A 40 -3.10 14.02 -15.59
C PRO A 40 -3.55 12.58 -15.82
N ALA A 41 -3.24 11.69 -14.87
CA ALA A 41 -3.63 10.30 -14.96
C ALA A 41 -4.31 9.86 -13.68
N GLN A 42 -5.47 9.21 -13.79
CA GLN A 42 -6.10 8.51 -12.68
C GLN A 42 -5.76 7.03 -12.78
N ILE A 43 -5.19 6.50 -11.72
CA ILE A 43 -4.66 5.14 -11.72
C ILE A 43 -5.33 4.33 -10.61
N PRO A 44 -5.79 3.10 -10.91
CA PRO A 44 -6.31 2.22 -9.86
C PRO A 44 -5.16 1.72 -8.99
N ILE A 45 -5.33 1.86 -7.69
CA ILE A 45 -4.34 1.45 -6.70
C ILE A 45 -5.02 0.58 -5.66
N ALA A 46 -4.51 -0.63 -5.49
CA ALA A 46 -4.87 -1.53 -4.40
C ALA A 46 -3.58 -1.93 -3.68
N ILE A 47 -3.69 -2.14 -2.38
CA ILE A 47 -2.52 -2.36 -1.52
C ILE A 47 -2.68 -3.67 -0.77
N TYR A 48 -1.64 -4.51 -0.81
CA TYR A 48 -1.60 -5.75 -0.06
C TYR A 48 -0.31 -5.80 0.74
N ILE A 49 -0.43 -5.91 2.08
CA ILE A 49 0.71 -5.89 2.99
C ILE A 49 0.62 -7.07 3.93
N GLU A 50 1.73 -7.79 4.10
CA GLU A 50 1.87 -8.83 5.11
C GLU A 50 2.84 -8.38 6.17
N LEU A 51 2.42 -8.44 7.42
CA LEU A 51 3.19 -7.99 8.57
C LEU A 51 3.50 -9.18 9.47
N LYS A 52 4.74 -9.22 9.96
CA LYS A 52 5.12 -10.15 11.01
C LYS A 52 5.00 -9.46 12.36
N PRO A 53 4.07 -9.89 13.21
CA PRO A 53 3.88 -9.25 14.51
C PRO A 53 5.06 -9.45 15.45
N LYS A 54 5.39 -8.41 16.22
CA LYS A 54 6.35 -8.46 17.32
C LYS A 54 5.64 -8.43 18.68
N ILE A 55 4.39 -7.98 18.68
CA ILE A 55 3.50 -8.02 19.86
C ILE A 55 2.18 -8.64 19.41
N PHE A 56 1.36 -9.06 20.38
CA PHE A 56 0.11 -9.74 20.06
C PHE A 56 -1.08 -8.98 20.60
N GLY A 57 -2.22 -9.14 19.95
CA GLY A 57 -3.46 -8.45 20.29
C GLY A 57 -4.04 -7.71 19.10
N THR A 58 -5.08 -6.94 19.35
CA THR A 58 -5.70 -6.08 18.34
C THR A 58 -4.94 -4.75 18.29
N ILE A 59 -4.31 -4.47 17.18
CA ILE A 59 -3.43 -3.31 17.01
C ILE A 59 -4.06 -2.37 15.99
N PRO A 60 -4.31 -1.10 16.36
CA PRO A 60 -4.77 -0.11 15.39
C PRO A 60 -3.63 0.30 14.46
N LEU A 61 -3.90 0.35 13.17
CA LEU A 61 -2.93 0.74 12.15
C LEU A 61 -3.47 1.91 11.35
N ASP A 62 -2.64 2.93 11.18
CA ASP A 62 -2.93 4.07 10.30
C ASP A 62 -2.14 3.91 9.02
N LEU A 63 -2.86 3.88 7.90
CA LEU A 63 -2.25 3.82 6.58
C LEU A 63 -2.44 5.16 5.89
N LYS A 64 -1.36 5.70 5.33
CA LYS A 64 -1.41 6.93 4.56
C LYS A 64 -0.71 6.75 3.23
N LEU A 65 -1.31 7.32 2.20
CA LEU A 65 -0.77 7.35 0.85
C LEU A 65 -0.48 8.79 0.47
N TYR A 66 0.76 9.05 0.07
CA TYR A 66 1.21 10.38 -0.32
C TYR A 66 1.54 10.41 -1.81
N VAL A 67 1.12 11.47 -2.47
CA VAL A 67 1.54 11.81 -3.85
C VAL A 67 2.44 13.04 -3.71
N GLY A 68 3.74 12.82 -3.85
CA GLY A 68 4.71 13.84 -3.49
C GLY A 68 4.64 14.13 -1.98
N ARG A 69 4.36 15.36 -1.62
CA ARG A 69 4.20 15.76 -0.21
C ARG A 69 2.75 15.80 0.25
N LYS A 70 1.82 15.58 -0.68
CA LYS A 70 0.40 15.68 -0.39
C LYS A 70 -0.17 14.34 0.04
N GLU A 71 -0.88 14.32 1.18
CA GLU A 71 -1.62 13.14 1.59
C GLU A 71 -2.85 12.99 0.70
N ALA A 72 -2.88 11.91 -0.09
CA ALA A 72 -3.97 11.66 -1.03
C ALA A 72 -5.02 10.70 -0.48
N MET A 73 -4.63 9.85 0.47
CA MET A 73 -5.54 8.88 1.06
C MET A 73 -5.06 8.54 2.48
N ALA A 74 -6.01 8.33 3.39
CA ALA A 74 -5.72 7.87 4.73
C ALA A 74 -6.78 6.86 5.15
N GLY A 75 -6.38 5.86 5.91
CA GLY A 75 -7.28 4.86 6.43
C GLY A 75 -6.81 4.31 7.75
N VAL A 76 -7.74 3.82 8.54
CA VAL A 76 -7.46 3.17 9.82
C VAL A 76 -7.98 1.75 9.74
N ALA A 77 -7.17 0.80 10.17
CA ALA A 77 -7.56 -0.60 10.23
C ALA A 77 -7.14 -1.17 11.57
N GLU A 78 -7.88 -2.15 12.05
CA GLU A 78 -7.47 -2.93 13.22
C GLU A 78 -6.92 -4.26 12.73
N ALA A 79 -5.68 -4.56 13.10
CA ALA A 79 -5.05 -5.81 12.74
C ALA A 79 -5.00 -6.74 13.94
N LYS A 80 -5.31 -8.00 13.71
CA LYS A 80 -5.14 -9.05 14.74
C LYS A 80 -3.73 -9.59 14.63
N PHE A 81 -2.92 -9.30 15.63
CA PHE A 81 -1.56 -9.82 15.73
C PHE A 81 -1.57 -11.07 16.60
N GLU A 82 -1.31 -12.22 15.97
CA GLU A 82 -1.31 -13.53 16.63
C GLU A 82 0.05 -14.20 16.44
N GLU A 83 0.46 -14.94 17.47
CA GLU A 83 1.72 -15.68 17.41
C GLU A 83 1.72 -16.71 16.27
N GLY A 84 2.80 -16.74 15.50
CA GLY A 84 2.97 -17.69 14.41
C GLY A 84 2.16 -17.39 13.16
N LYS A 85 1.50 -16.23 13.09
CA LYS A 85 0.69 -15.85 11.94
C LYS A 85 1.08 -14.46 11.42
N LEU A 86 1.10 -14.33 10.10
CA LEU A 86 1.25 -13.02 9.47
C LEU A 86 -0.08 -12.27 9.58
N ALA A 87 0.00 -10.97 9.82
CA ALA A 87 -1.16 -10.09 9.74
C ALA A 87 -1.24 -9.49 8.35
N VAL A 88 -2.44 -9.42 7.80
CA VAL A 88 -2.66 -8.93 6.44
C VAL A 88 -3.42 -7.61 6.49
N VAL A 89 -2.90 -6.62 5.77
CA VAL A 89 -3.61 -5.36 5.50
C VAL A 89 -3.88 -5.32 4.02
N ALA A 90 -5.16 -5.39 3.65
CA ALA A 90 -5.60 -5.41 2.27
C ALA A 90 -6.53 -4.21 2.05
N ILE A 91 -6.11 -3.30 1.17
CA ILE A 91 -6.87 -2.11 0.83
C ILE A 91 -7.40 -2.27 -0.59
N PRO A 92 -8.73 -2.27 -0.76
CA PRO A 92 -9.32 -2.42 -2.10
C PRO A 92 -9.03 -1.23 -2.99
N THR A 93 -9.27 -1.41 -4.28
CA THR A 93 -8.93 -0.45 -5.32
C THR A 93 -9.55 0.91 -5.07
N GLY A 94 -8.72 1.94 -5.11
CA GLY A 94 -9.12 3.33 -5.19
C GLY A 94 -8.44 3.98 -6.38
N LEU A 95 -9.01 5.08 -6.89
CA LEU A 95 -8.42 5.85 -7.97
C LEU A 95 -7.58 6.98 -7.40
N ILE A 96 -6.33 7.05 -7.81
CA ILE A 96 -5.40 8.09 -7.36
C ILE A 96 -5.01 8.95 -8.55
N LEU A 97 -5.13 10.26 -8.40
CA LEU A 97 -4.79 11.22 -9.43
C LEU A 97 -3.33 11.64 -9.35
N PHE A 98 -2.63 11.52 -10.47
CA PHE A 98 -1.27 12.02 -10.63
C PHE A 98 -1.27 13.10 -11.72
N GLU A 99 -0.78 14.28 -11.37
CA GLU A 99 -0.80 15.44 -12.29
C GLU A 99 0.55 15.65 -12.96
N LYS A 100 1.60 15.07 -12.42
CA LYS A 100 2.98 15.24 -12.91
C LYS A 100 3.85 14.11 -12.41
N THR A 101 5.06 14.01 -12.92
CA THR A 101 6.10 13.13 -12.39
C THR A 101 6.29 13.41 -10.90
N THR A 102 6.21 12.37 -10.09
CA THR A 102 6.24 12.50 -8.64
C THR A 102 6.60 11.15 -7.99
N THR A 103 6.53 11.11 -6.68
CA THR A 103 6.74 9.87 -5.90
C THR A 103 5.45 9.48 -5.20
N LEU A 104 5.09 8.22 -5.28
CA LEU A 104 4.03 7.63 -4.48
C LEU A 104 4.68 6.96 -3.27
N LYS A 105 4.18 7.30 -2.08
CA LYS A 105 4.69 6.73 -0.83
C LYS A 105 3.53 6.28 0.04
N ILE A 106 3.65 5.07 0.59
CA ILE A 106 2.65 4.51 1.49
C ILE A 106 3.33 4.21 2.82
N THR A 107 2.71 4.70 3.90
CA THR A 107 3.22 4.52 5.26
C THR A 107 2.23 3.80 6.14
N LEU A 108 2.75 3.08 7.12
CA LEU A 108 1.97 2.49 8.20
C LEU A 108 2.50 2.98 9.53
N SER A 109 1.59 3.26 10.45
CA SER A 109 1.97 3.54 11.84
C SER A 109 0.99 2.86 12.78
N SER A 110 1.47 2.57 14.00
CA SER A 110 0.62 2.04 15.07
C SER A 110 0.57 3.07 16.19
N GLY A 111 -0.59 3.72 16.33
CA GLY A 111 -0.77 4.71 17.39
C GLY A 111 0.20 5.88 17.30
N LYS A 112 1.01 6.09 18.35
CA LYS A 112 1.95 7.21 18.45
C LYS A 112 3.33 6.92 17.87
N GLU A 113 3.53 5.72 17.32
CA GLU A 113 4.82 5.35 16.71
C GLU A 113 5.07 6.15 15.44
N LYS A 114 6.35 6.32 15.10
CA LYS A 114 6.70 6.95 13.83
C LYS A 114 6.22 6.09 12.66
N PRO A 115 5.66 6.70 11.61
CA PRO A 115 5.26 5.95 10.42
C PRO A 115 6.45 5.27 9.76
N VAL A 116 6.21 4.05 9.27
CA VAL A 116 7.17 3.29 8.50
C VAL A 116 6.75 3.35 7.03
N THR A 117 7.69 3.67 6.15
CA THR A 117 7.44 3.62 4.71
C THR A 117 7.43 2.16 4.27
N VAL A 118 6.30 1.68 3.77
CA VAL A 118 6.14 0.29 3.33
C VAL A 118 6.29 0.14 1.83
N ILE A 119 5.88 1.16 1.06
CA ILE A 119 5.99 1.17 -0.40
C ILE A 119 6.40 2.57 -0.83
N GLN A 120 7.36 2.65 -1.76
CA GLN A 120 7.74 3.91 -2.38
C GLN A 120 8.08 3.64 -3.84
N LYS A 121 7.43 4.37 -4.75
CA LYS A 121 7.61 4.21 -6.18
C LYS A 121 7.64 5.56 -6.87
N GLN A 122 8.43 5.65 -7.94
CA GLN A 122 8.42 6.81 -8.82
C GLN A 122 7.25 6.68 -9.80
N VAL A 123 6.57 7.79 -10.08
CA VAL A 123 5.53 7.87 -11.09
C VAL A 123 6.11 8.65 -12.26
N LEU A 124 6.30 7.96 -13.39
CA LEU A 124 7.04 8.47 -14.54
C LEU A 124 6.18 8.47 -15.79
N LEU A 125 6.45 9.43 -16.67
CA LEU A 125 5.81 9.52 -17.97
C LEU A 125 6.48 8.56 -18.95
N ASN A 126 5.68 7.77 -19.64
CA ASN A 126 6.13 6.94 -20.75
C ASN A 126 5.10 6.99 -21.87
N PRO A 127 5.26 7.91 -22.86
CA PRO A 127 4.30 8.07 -23.94
C PRO A 127 4.15 6.84 -24.85
N ASP A 128 5.12 5.94 -24.81
CA ASP A 128 5.12 4.75 -25.66
C ASP A 128 4.38 3.56 -25.04
N LEU A 129 3.76 3.75 -23.87
CA LEU A 129 2.96 2.70 -23.25
C LEU A 129 1.82 2.25 -24.15
N VAL A 130 1.62 0.94 -24.21
CA VAL A 130 0.52 0.30 -24.94
C VAL A 130 -0.63 0.04 -23.97
N GLY A 131 -1.82 0.39 -24.38
CA GLY A 131 -3.01 0.09 -23.60
C GLY A 131 -3.77 1.29 -23.09
#